data_fee5fb1a9031db7111a8c20bee7f6452
#
_entry.id   fee5fb1a9031db7111a8c20bee7f6452
#
_cell.length_a   1.000
_cell.length_b   1.000
_cell.length_c   1.000
_cell.angle_alpha   90.00
_cell.angle_beta   90.00
_cell.angle_gamma   90.00
#
_symmetry.space_group_name_H-M   'P 1'
#
loop_
_entity.id
_entity.type
_entity.pdbx_description
1 polymer ?
#
loop_
_entity_poly.entity_id
_entity_poly.type
_entity_poly.pdbx_seq_one_letter_code
_entity_poly.pdbx_strand_id
1 'polypeptide(L)'
;MRKFMYTAITLLTLSVVFGAIFGWIEFRDRMVDGFVAAYVPPPVGVEANPALEEQWDITLAAVGTVKAVNGVDITTEANGLIKEIYFASGQEVEEGDVLIQLDDDVEQANLKSFKAQYRLAKINYDRDSRLMRSNAISRTDFDKVEAQLADMKAQMERTEAIIAQKKIKAPFSGRLGIRQVNVGEYIKSGDDIVTLQALDELLIEFSVP
;
A
#
# COMPACT_ATOMS: atom_id res chain seq x y z
N MET A 1 55.32 -63.86 94.50
CA MET A 1 54.86 -64.57 93.28
C MET A 1 53.34 -64.37 92.96
N ARG A 2 52.45 -64.36 93.94
CA ARG A 2 50.98 -64.21 93.68
C ARG A 2 50.55 -62.89 92.99
N LYS A 3 51.19 -61.71 93.28
CA LYS A 3 50.88 -60.42 92.67
C LYS A 3 51.28 -60.37 91.21
N PHE A 4 52.35 -60.98 90.81
CA PHE A 4 52.86 -60.99 89.41
C PHE A 4 51.95 -61.86 88.52
N MET A 5 51.41 -62.92 89.08
CA MET A 5 50.47 -63.80 88.40
C MET A 5 49.12 -63.10 88.08
N TYR A 6 48.61 -62.29 89.04
CA TYR A 6 47.36 -61.50 88.78
C TYR A 6 47.54 -60.41 87.74
N THR A 7 48.70 -59.71 87.74
CA THR A 7 49.00 -58.71 86.74
C THR A 7 49.20 -59.30 85.34
N ALA A 8 49.79 -60.50 85.26
CA ALA A 8 49.91 -61.22 83.99
C ALA A 8 48.50 -61.66 83.44
N ILE A 9 47.63 -62.15 84.31
CA ILE A 9 46.25 -62.54 83.94
C ILE A 9 45.41 -61.32 83.49
N THR A 10 45.51 -60.20 84.20
CA THR A 10 44.77 -59.00 83.83
C THR A 10 45.29 -58.41 82.52
N LEU A 11 46.60 -58.44 82.25
CA LEU A 11 47.16 -58.02 80.93
C LEU A 11 46.73 -58.96 79.81
N LEU A 12 46.67 -60.25 80.06
CA LEU A 12 46.22 -61.22 79.06
C LEU A 12 44.73 -61.06 78.73
N THR A 13 43.87 -60.88 79.80
CA THR A 13 42.47 -60.62 79.53
C THR A 13 42.22 -59.32 78.80
N LEU A 14 43.00 -58.24 79.13
CA LEU A 14 42.88 -56.97 78.42
C LEU A 14 43.29 -57.12 76.98
N SER A 15 44.38 -57.85 76.67
CA SER A 15 44.83 -58.12 75.35
C SER A 15 43.79 -58.88 74.48
N VAL A 16 43.15 -59.86 75.08
CA VAL A 16 42.07 -60.64 74.40
C VAL A 16 40.86 -59.76 74.14
N VAL A 17 40.45 -58.93 75.13
CA VAL A 17 39.33 -58.00 74.89
C VAL A 17 39.62 -56.98 73.84
N PHE A 18 40.79 -56.35 73.80
CA PHE A 18 41.17 -55.42 72.77
C PHE A 18 41.30 -56.10 71.39
N GLY A 19 41.90 -57.32 71.38
CA GLY A 19 41.96 -58.10 70.14
C GLY A 19 40.59 -58.44 69.57
N ALA A 20 39.62 -58.77 70.44
CA ALA A 20 38.25 -59.05 70.05
C ALA A 20 37.55 -57.79 69.50
N ILE A 21 37.74 -56.63 70.18
CA ILE A 21 37.16 -55.36 69.73
C ILE A 21 37.76 -54.93 68.43
N PHE A 22 39.05 -54.94 68.23
CA PHE A 22 39.70 -54.57 66.97
C PHE A 22 39.33 -55.55 65.84
N GLY A 23 39.33 -56.86 66.17
CA GLY A 23 38.93 -57.86 65.16
C GLY A 23 37.46 -57.66 64.72
N TRP A 24 36.57 -57.28 65.66
CA TRP A 24 35.19 -56.99 65.34
C TRP A 24 35.00 -55.73 64.46
N ILE A 25 35.78 -54.68 64.78
CA ILE A 25 35.78 -53.44 63.99
C ILE A 25 36.23 -53.71 62.59
N GLU A 26 37.39 -54.42 62.44
CA GLU A 26 37.95 -54.77 61.16
C GLU A 26 36.99 -55.62 60.27
N PHE A 27 36.34 -56.59 60.94
CA PHE A 27 35.36 -57.48 60.31
C PHE A 27 34.09 -56.72 59.90
N ARG A 28 33.61 -55.81 60.76
CA ARG A 28 32.46 -54.97 60.49
C ARG A 28 32.76 -54.06 59.30
N ASP A 29 33.93 -53.40 59.28
CA ASP A 29 34.28 -52.45 58.26
C ASP A 29 34.44 -53.13 56.87
N ARG A 30 35.07 -54.35 56.87
CA ARG A 30 35.10 -55.14 55.62
C ARG A 30 33.74 -55.60 55.14
N MET A 31 32.86 -55.93 56.02
CA MET A 31 31.48 -56.32 55.71
C MET A 31 30.71 -55.10 55.12
N VAL A 32 30.82 -53.91 55.75
CA VAL A 32 30.17 -52.70 55.32
C VAL A 32 30.70 -52.25 54.01
N ASP A 33 32.03 -52.22 53.80
CA ASP A 33 32.68 -51.85 52.55
C ASP A 33 32.28 -52.79 51.40
N GLY A 34 32.18 -54.10 51.71
CA GLY A 34 31.69 -55.09 50.73
C GLY A 34 30.22 -54.86 50.33
N PHE A 35 29.39 -54.47 51.30
CA PHE A 35 27.98 -54.15 51.03
C PHE A 35 27.78 -52.85 50.27
N VAL A 36 28.55 -51.80 50.62
CA VAL A 36 28.47 -50.51 49.95
C VAL A 36 29.03 -50.58 48.56
N ALA A 37 30.17 -51.30 48.37
CA ALA A 37 30.78 -51.52 47.04
C ALA A 37 29.88 -52.37 46.10
N ALA A 38 29.06 -53.27 46.66
CA ALA A 38 28.14 -54.10 45.89
C ALA A 38 26.83 -53.39 45.56
N TYR A 39 26.52 -52.22 46.20
CA TYR A 39 25.34 -51.43 45.88
C TYR A 39 25.52 -50.61 44.63
N VAL A 40 25.18 -51.21 43.49
CA VAL A 40 25.07 -50.49 42.23
C VAL A 40 23.64 -49.95 42.18
N PRO A 41 23.42 -48.63 42.28
CA PRO A 41 22.08 -48.08 42.16
C PRO A 41 21.48 -48.48 40.79
N PRO A 42 20.19 -48.83 40.77
CA PRO A 42 19.57 -49.17 39.49
C PRO A 42 19.70 -47.99 38.52
N PRO A 43 19.96 -48.26 37.22
CA PRO A 43 20.05 -47.20 36.20
C PRO A 43 18.75 -46.40 36.24
N VAL A 44 18.87 -45.08 36.40
CA VAL A 44 17.75 -44.17 36.26
C VAL A 44 17.42 -44.09 34.75
N GLY A 45 16.20 -44.50 34.43
CA GLY A 45 15.70 -44.35 33.07
C GLY A 45 15.59 -42.86 32.73
N VAL A 46 16.36 -42.38 31.76
CA VAL A 46 16.22 -41.02 31.22
C VAL A 46 15.58 -41.13 29.88
N GLU A 47 14.55 -40.37 29.68
CA GLU A 47 13.92 -40.23 28.37
C GLU A 47 14.81 -39.32 27.54
N ALA A 48 15.35 -39.82 26.46
CA ALA A 48 16.16 -39.04 25.51
C ALA A 48 15.41 -38.99 24.19
N ASN A 49 14.99 -37.79 23.80
CA ASN A 49 14.51 -37.56 22.45
C ASN A 49 15.64 -37.04 21.57
N PRO A 50 15.74 -37.53 20.32
CA PRO A 50 16.71 -36.98 19.39
C PRO A 50 16.42 -35.50 19.16
N ALA A 51 17.45 -34.65 19.15
CA ALA A 51 17.35 -33.29 18.69
C ALA A 51 17.13 -33.31 17.18
N LEU A 52 16.00 -32.77 16.75
CA LEU A 52 15.71 -32.54 15.34
C LEU A 52 16.10 -31.13 14.99
N GLU A 53 16.84 -30.95 13.88
CA GLU A 53 17.04 -29.65 13.28
C GLU A 53 15.72 -29.25 12.61
N GLU A 54 15.04 -28.24 13.13
CA GLU A 54 13.83 -27.66 12.54
C GLU A 54 14.14 -26.21 12.14
N GLN A 55 13.82 -25.88 10.89
CA GLN A 55 13.97 -24.53 10.40
C GLN A 55 12.78 -23.71 10.85
N TRP A 56 13.02 -22.76 11.76
CA TRP A 56 12.00 -21.85 12.26
C TRP A 56 12.02 -20.58 11.43
N ASP A 57 10.98 -20.37 10.63
CA ASP A 57 10.77 -19.10 9.97
C ASP A 57 10.26 -18.09 11.01
N ILE A 58 11.06 -17.06 11.27
CA ILE A 58 10.66 -15.98 12.14
C ILE A 58 9.68 -15.10 11.36
N THR A 59 8.39 -15.25 11.64
CA THR A 59 7.34 -14.42 11.05
C THR A 59 6.99 -13.29 12.00
N LEU A 60 6.96 -12.06 11.47
CA LEU A 60 6.49 -10.89 12.18
C LEU A 60 5.11 -10.52 11.63
N ALA A 61 4.08 -10.62 12.48
CA ALA A 61 2.76 -10.17 12.11
C ALA A 61 2.68 -8.64 12.22
N ALA A 62 2.31 -7.99 11.14
CA ALA A 62 2.09 -6.54 11.11
C ALA A 62 0.72 -6.24 10.48
N VAL A 63 0.07 -5.18 10.96
CA VAL A 63 -1.15 -4.64 10.35
C VAL A 63 -0.73 -3.48 9.47
N GLY A 64 -1.16 -3.49 8.22
CA GLY A 64 -0.85 -2.45 7.24
C GLY A 64 -2.10 -1.94 6.54
N THR A 65 -1.98 -0.74 5.95
CA THR A 65 -3.01 -0.14 5.09
C THR A 65 -2.52 -0.21 3.64
N VAL A 66 -3.38 -0.71 2.77
CA VAL A 66 -3.14 -0.72 1.32
C VAL A 66 -3.65 0.59 0.74
N LYS A 67 -2.81 1.30 0.00
CA LYS A 67 -3.15 2.55 -0.70
C LYS A 67 -2.79 2.41 -2.19
N ALA A 68 -3.64 2.96 -3.06
CA ALA A 68 -3.27 3.12 -4.47
C ALA A 68 -2.13 4.14 -4.61
N VAL A 69 -1.19 3.91 -5.52
CA VAL A 69 -0.12 4.87 -5.84
C VAL A 69 -0.72 6.16 -6.40
N ASN A 70 -1.68 6.02 -7.31
CA ASN A 70 -2.41 7.13 -7.89
C ASN A 70 -3.89 7.03 -7.47
N GLY A 71 -4.36 8.04 -6.77
CA GLY A 71 -5.76 8.18 -6.38
C GLY A 71 -6.15 9.65 -6.39
N VAL A 72 -7.28 9.97 -7.03
CA VAL A 72 -7.78 11.34 -7.13
C VAL A 72 -9.30 11.35 -7.00
N ASP A 73 -9.83 12.41 -6.39
CA ASP A 73 -11.24 12.71 -6.47
C ASP A 73 -11.48 13.51 -7.75
N ILE A 74 -12.25 12.93 -8.67
CA ILE A 74 -12.62 13.59 -9.91
C ILE A 74 -13.69 14.64 -9.58
N THR A 75 -13.34 15.89 -9.90
CA THR A 75 -14.20 17.06 -9.72
C THR A 75 -14.55 17.69 -11.07
N THR A 76 -15.53 18.57 -11.10
CA THR A 76 -15.83 19.36 -12.30
C THR A 76 -15.08 20.70 -12.30
N GLU A 77 -14.59 21.11 -13.46
CA GLU A 77 -14.00 22.45 -13.67
C GLU A 77 -15.09 23.48 -14.05
N ALA A 78 -16.20 23.02 -14.67
CA ALA A 78 -17.27 23.87 -15.17
C ALA A 78 -18.57 23.67 -14.37
N ASN A 79 -19.34 24.75 -14.24
CA ASN A 79 -20.69 24.66 -13.69
C ASN A 79 -21.65 24.18 -14.77
N GLY A 80 -22.66 23.39 -14.37
CA GLY A 80 -23.71 22.99 -15.30
C GLY A 80 -24.62 21.90 -14.78
N LEU A 81 -25.65 21.61 -15.57
CA LEU A 81 -26.57 20.49 -15.35
C LEU A 81 -25.94 19.21 -15.90
N ILE A 82 -25.97 18.12 -15.16
CA ILE A 82 -25.55 16.82 -15.67
C ILE A 82 -26.58 16.30 -16.67
N LYS A 83 -26.15 16.18 -17.93
CA LYS A 83 -26.97 15.67 -19.02
C LYS A 83 -26.94 14.16 -19.08
N GLU A 84 -25.75 13.58 -19.02
CA GLU A 84 -25.53 12.13 -19.09
C GLU A 84 -24.36 11.69 -18.21
N ILE A 85 -24.43 10.46 -17.71
CA ILE A 85 -23.39 9.78 -16.94
C ILE A 85 -23.08 8.45 -17.65
N TYR A 86 -21.82 8.22 -18.00
CA TYR A 86 -21.39 7.09 -18.84
C TYR A 86 -20.71 5.97 -18.03
N PHE A 87 -20.70 6.03 -16.71
CA PHE A 87 -20.06 5.02 -15.87
C PHE A 87 -20.99 4.50 -14.78
N ALA A 88 -20.67 3.31 -14.27
CA ALA A 88 -21.27 2.73 -13.07
C ALA A 88 -20.27 2.77 -11.90
N SER A 89 -20.77 2.82 -10.66
CA SER A 89 -19.93 2.72 -9.46
C SER A 89 -19.15 1.41 -9.45
N GLY A 90 -17.84 1.50 -9.20
CA GLY A 90 -16.92 0.34 -9.20
C GLY A 90 -16.45 -0.12 -10.57
N GLN A 91 -16.79 0.58 -11.66
CA GLN A 91 -16.37 0.27 -13.02
C GLN A 91 -14.90 0.60 -13.23
N GLU A 92 -14.23 -0.18 -14.06
CA GLU A 92 -12.90 0.12 -14.60
C GLU A 92 -13.02 1.01 -15.84
N VAL A 93 -12.14 2.01 -15.94
CA VAL A 93 -12.11 2.98 -17.03
C VAL A 93 -10.69 3.18 -17.52
N GLU A 94 -10.55 3.60 -18.79
CA GLU A 94 -9.28 3.94 -19.41
C GLU A 94 -9.07 5.46 -19.36
N GLU A 95 -7.79 5.88 -19.45
CA GLU A 95 -7.43 7.29 -19.58
C GLU A 95 -8.15 7.94 -20.78
N GLY A 96 -8.80 9.07 -20.56
CA GLY A 96 -9.53 9.82 -21.57
C GLY A 96 -10.99 9.43 -21.75
N ASP A 97 -11.47 8.35 -21.10
CA ASP A 97 -12.89 7.98 -21.13
C ASP A 97 -13.75 9.11 -20.59
N VAL A 98 -14.85 9.38 -21.29
CA VAL A 98 -15.84 10.37 -20.86
C VAL A 98 -16.67 9.77 -19.74
N LEU A 99 -16.64 10.39 -18.57
CA LEU A 99 -17.39 9.96 -17.39
C LEU A 99 -18.75 10.68 -17.30
N ILE A 100 -18.74 12.00 -17.51
CA ILE A 100 -19.92 12.84 -17.42
C ILE A 100 -19.93 13.84 -18.56
N GLN A 101 -21.12 14.05 -19.12
CA GLN A 101 -21.42 15.16 -20.02
C GLN A 101 -22.33 16.16 -19.30
N LEU A 102 -21.85 17.37 -19.13
CA LEU A 102 -22.71 18.50 -18.75
C LEU A 102 -23.48 19.03 -19.97
N ASP A 103 -24.60 19.70 -19.71
CA ASP A 103 -25.37 20.35 -20.78
C ASP A 103 -24.53 21.46 -21.44
N ASP A 104 -24.26 21.30 -22.73
CA ASP A 104 -23.47 22.17 -23.57
C ASP A 104 -24.23 22.66 -24.81
N ASP A 105 -25.56 22.52 -24.84
CA ASP A 105 -26.38 22.84 -26.03
C ASP A 105 -26.22 24.31 -26.45
N VAL A 106 -26.13 25.24 -25.50
CA VAL A 106 -25.94 26.66 -25.75
C VAL A 106 -24.55 26.94 -26.36
N GLU A 107 -23.53 26.32 -25.78
CA GLU A 107 -22.13 26.47 -26.26
C GLU A 107 -21.96 25.85 -27.65
N GLN A 108 -22.62 24.73 -27.94
CA GLN A 108 -22.65 24.12 -29.28
C GLN A 108 -23.30 25.04 -30.32
N ALA A 109 -24.42 25.69 -29.94
CA ALA A 109 -25.06 26.69 -30.84
C ALA A 109 -24.14 27.91 -31.09
N ASN A 110 -23.49 28.41 -30.03
CA ASN A 110 -22.50 29.51 -30.14
C ASN A 110 -21.30 29.13 -31.04
N LEU A 111 -20.76 27.90 -30.83
CA LEU A 111 -19.66 27.40 -31.66
C LEU A 111 -20.03 27.34 -33.15
N LYS A 112 -21.24 26.89 -33.45
CA LYS A 112 -21.75 26.87 -34.83
C LYS A 112 -21.82 28.27 -35.44
N SER A 113 -22.25 29.26 -34.63
CA SER A 113 -22.26 30.68 -35.05
C SER A 113 -20.85 31.22 -35.30
N PHE A 114 -19.93 31.02 -34.34
CA PHE A 114 -18.53 31.47 -34.46
C PHE A 114 -17.80 30.78 -35.64
N LYS A 115 -18.06 29.49 -35.88
CA LYS A 115 -17.53 28.79 -37.07
C LYS A 115 -17.99 29.43 -38.38
N ALA A 116 -19.25 29.87 -38.46
CA ALA A 116 -19.74 30.58 -39.64
C ALA A 116 -19.08 31.95 -39.79
N GLN A 117 -18.91 32.72 -38.73
CA GLN A 117 -18.25 34.03 -38.72
C GLN A 117 -16.77 33.92 -39.08
N TYR A 118 -16.07 32.92 -38.50
CA TYR A 118 -14.67 32.63 -38.85
C TYR A 118 -14.51 32.28 -40.31
N ARG A 119 -15.42 31.48 -40.88
CA ARG A 119 -15.42 31.16 -42.33
C ARG A 119 -15.58 32.38 -43.19
N LEU A 120 -16.48 33.30 -42.81
CA LEU A 120 -16.67 34.58 -43.52
C LEU A 120 -15.42 35.45 -43.42
N ALA A 121 -14.85 35.61 -42.21
CA ALA A 121 -13.63 36.38 -42.02
C ALA A 121 -12.46 35.80 -42.81
N LYS A 122 -12.34 34.48 -42.92
CA LYS A 122 -11.33 33.81 -43.72
C LYS A 122 -11.49 34.08 -45.21
N ILE A 123 -12.72 34.03 -45.74
CA ILE A 123 -13.01 34.36 -47.15
C ILE A 123 -12.60 35.80 -47.45
N ASN A 124 -12.91 36.73 -46.54
CA ASN A 124 -12.53 38.14 -46.70
C ASN A 124 -11.02 38.30 -46.66
N TYR A 125 -10.35 37.68 -45.69
CA TYR A 125 -8.88 37.68 -45.60
C TYR A 125 -8.21 37.13 -46.86
N ASP A 126 -8.67 35.99 -47.37
CA ASP A 126 -8.13 35.36 -48.56
C ASP A 126 -8.34 36.23 -49.83
N ARG A 127 -9.45 36.95 -49.90
CA ARG A 127 -9.73 37.91 -50.97
C ARG A 127 -8.80 39.13 -50.85
N ASP A 128 -8.76 39.75 -49.67
CA ASP A 128 -8.03 40.99 -49.45
C ASP A 128 -6.52 40.79 -49.45
N SER A 129 -6.04 39.60 -49.07
CA SER A 129 -4.64 39.18 -49.25
C SER A 129 -4.21 39.16 -50.71
N ARG A 130 -5.11 38.77 -51.65
CA ARG A 130 -4.85 38.83 -53.09
C ARG A 130 -4.83 40.28 -53.62
N LEU A 131 -5.77 41.10 -53.10
CA LEU A 131 -5.81 42.55 -53.51
C LEU A 131 -4.60 43.33 -52.96
N MET A 132 -4.14 42.96 -51.71
CA MET A 132 -2.93 43.59 -51.18
C MET A 132 -1.68 43.25 -51.97
N ARG A 133 -1.54 42.04 -52.49
CA ARG A 133 -0.43 41.67 -53.40
C ARG A 133 -0.43 42.41 -54.72
N SER A 134 -1.62 42.82 -55.15
CA SER A 134 -1.75 43.68 -56.38
C SER A 134 -1.75 45.20 -56.11
N ASN A 135 -1.45 45.60 -54.85
CA ASN A 135 -1.53 46.99 -54.37
C ASN A 135 -2.91 47.65 -54.58
N ALA A 136 -4.00 46.84 -54.55
CA ALA A 136 -5.37 47.33 -54.77
C ALA A 136 -6.10 47.74 -53.47
N ILE A 137 -5.51 47.52 -52.34
CA ILE A 137 -6.04 47.97 -51.01
C ILE A 137 -4.91 48.55 -50.16
N SER A 138 -5.28 49.37 -49.17
CA SER A 138 -4.32 49.92 -48.21
C SER A 138 -3.84 48.86 -47.18
N ARG A 139 -2.63 49.08 -46.69
CA ARG A 139 -2.09 48.26 -45.60
C ARG A 139 -3.00 48.26 -44.38
N THR A 140 -3.51 49.44 -44.02
CA THR A 140 -4.42 49.59 -42.87
C THR A 140 -5.72 48.79 -43.01
N ASP A 141 -6.27 48.70 -44.23
CA ASP A 141 -7.50 47.90 -44.45
C ASP A 141 -7.23 46.41 -44.42
N PHE A 142 -6.07 45.96 -44.93
CA PHE A 142 -5.65 44.57 -44.77
C PHE A 142 -5.42 44.18 -43.31
N ASP A 143 -4.72 45.03 -42.53
CA ASP A 143 -4.48 44.81 -41.11
C ASP A 143 -5.79 44.67 -40.32
N LYS A 144 -6.86 45.39 -40.65
CA LYS A 144 -8.20 45.22 -40.05
C LYS A 144 -8.81 43.87 -40.32
N VAL A 145 -8.71 43.37 -41.55
CA VAL A 145 -9.28 42.06 -41.93
C VAL A 145 -8.49 40.93 -41.29
N GLU A 146 -7.16 41.07 -41.19
CA GLU A 146 -6.30 40.13 -40.44
C GLU A 146 -6.66 40.07 -38.97
N ALA A 147 -6.83 41.23 -38.31
CA ALA A 147 -7.26 41.31 -36.93
C ALA A 147 -8.66 40.67 -36.72
N GLN A 148 -9.60 40.93 -37.65
CA GLN A 148 -10.93 40.32 -37.60
C GLN A 148 -10.91 38.78 -37.71
N LEU A 149 -10.05 38.25 -38.60
CA LEU A 149 -9.87 36.79 -38.70
C LEU A 149 -9.31 36.20 -37.41
N ALA A 150 -8.30 36.85 -36.83
CA ALA A 150 -7.69 36.42 -35.58
C ALA A 150 -8.72 36.46 -34.41
N ASP A 151 -9.55 37.51 -34.30
CA ASP A 151 -10.58 37.65 -33.33
C ASP A 151 -11.64 36.50 -33.42
N MET A 152 -12.15 36.26 -34.63
CA MET A 152 -13.15 35.20 -34.85
C MET A 152 -12.57 33.82 -34.56
N LYS A 153 -11.30 33.59 -34.87
CA LYS A 153 -10.59 32.36 -34.51
C LYS A 153 -10.49 32.17 -33.00
N ALA A 154 -10.10 33.21 -32.29
CA ALA A 154 -9.99 33.17 -30.83
C ALA A 154 -11.32 32.91 -30.14
N GLN A 155 -12.43 33.50 -30.65
CA GLN A 155 -13.79 33.25 -30.10
C GLN A 155 -14.23 31.80 -30.35
N MET A 156 -13.95 31.23 -31.52
CA MET A 156 -14.22 29.83 -31.81
C MET A 156 -13.44 28.91 -30.90
N GLU A 157 -12.12 29.09 -30.77
CA GLU A 157 -11.24 28.29 -29.93
C GLU A 157 -11.61 28.38 -28.45
N ARG A 158 -11.97 29.56 -27.95
CA ARG A 158 -12.48 29.74 -26.58
C ARG A 158 -13.74 28.91 -26.33
N THR A 159 -14.68 28.92 -27.28
CA THR A 159 -15.94 28.18 -27.14
C THR A 159 -15.68 26.66 -27.19
N GLU A 160 -14.75 26.21 -28.03
CA GLU A 160 -14.34 24.81 -28.07
C GLU A 160 -13.71 24.37 -26.75
N ALA A 161 -12.91 25.22 -26.11
CA ALA A 161 -12.33 24.95 -24.79
C ALA A 161 -13.42 24.83 -23.67
N ILE A 162 -14.43 25.72 -23.69
CA ILE A 162 -15.56 25.65 -22.76
C ILE A 162 -16.35 24.35 -22.95
N ILE A 163 -16.61 23.93 -24.19
CA ILE A 163 -17.27 22.65 -24.47
C ILE A 163 -16.43 21.47 -23.99
N ALA A 164 -15.10 21.55 -24.15
CA ALA A 164 -14.22 20.51 -23.66
C ALA A 164 -14.25 20.36 -22.12
N GLN A 165 -14.29 21.48 -21.38
CA GLN A 165 -14.44 21.47 -19.90
C GLN A 165 -15.78 20.88 -19.44
N LYS A 166 -16.84 20.93 -20.28
CA LYS A 166 -18.13 20.30 -19.97
C LYS A 166 -18.15 18.78 -20.17
N LYS A 167 -17.06 18.20 -20.68
CA LYS A 167 -16.84 16.76 -20.78
C LYS A 167 -15.81 16.34 -19.74
N ILE A 168 -16.29 15.80 -18.63
CA ILE A 168 -15.43 15.31 -17.57
C ILE A 168 -14.91 13.93 -17.95
N LYS A 169 -13.57 13.78 -17.97
CA LYS A 169 -12.88 12.59 -18.42
C LYS A 169 -12.02 11.99 -17.32
N ALA A 170 -11.73 10.70 -17.44
CA ALA A 170 -10.76 10.02 -16.58
C ALA A 170 -9.33 10.52 -16.89
N PRO A 171 -8.58 11.01 -15.88
CA PRO A 171 -7.21 11.51 -16.07
C PRO A 171 -6.17 10.40 -16.22
N PHE A 172 -6.48 9.19 -15.79
CA PHE A 172 -5.68 7.97 -15.94
C PHE A 172 -6.59 6.74 -15.86
N SER A 173 -6.08 5.58 -16.28
CA SER A 173 -6.79 4.31 -16.21
C SER A 173 -6.87 3.80 -14.77
N GLY A 174 -8.03 3.26 -14.36
CA GLY A 174 -8.21 2.77 -13.00
C GLY A 174 -9.64 2.39 -12.70
N ARG A 175 -9.92 2.18 -11.41
CA ARG A 175 -11.25 1.81 -10.93
C ARG A 175 -11.95 2.98 -10.25
N LEU A 176 -13.18 3.22 -10.66
CA LEU A 176 -14.04 4.25 -10.08
C LEU A 176 -14.65 3.78 -8.74
N GLY A 177 -14.79 4.71 -7.82
CA GLY A 177 -15.47 4.50 -6.55
C GLY A 177 -16.98 4.61 -6.66
N ILE A 178 -17.62 5.04 -5.58
CA ILE A 178 -19.07 5.27 -5.52
C ILE A 178 -19.37 6.65 -6.11
N ARG A 179 -20.31 6.68 -7.04
CA ARG A 179 -20.81 7.90 -7.68
C ARG A 179 -21.54 8.79 -6.66
N GLN A 180 -21.21 10.07 -6.63
CA GLN A 180 -21.76 11.05 -5.69
C GLN A 180 -22.82 11.98 -6.31
N VAL A 181 -22.99 11.93 -7.64
CA VAL A 181 -23.86 12.84 -8.41
C VAL A 181 -24.90 12.09 -9.23
N ASN A 182 -25.99 12.76 -9.65
CA ASN A 182 -27.09 12.17 -10.41
C ASN A 182 -27.37 12.93 -11.71
N VAL A 183 -27.95 12.23 -12.70
CA VAL A 183 -28.44 12.88 -13.93
C VAL A 183 -29.54 13.88 -13.58
N GLY A 184 -29.46 15.09 -14.17
CA GLY A 184 -30.34 16.20 -13.87
C GLY A 184 -29.96 17.03 -12.65
N GLU A 185 -28.85 16.72 -11.99
CA GLU A 185 -28.30 17.50 -10.89
C GLU A 185 -27.45 18.66 -11.43
N TYR A 186 -27.54 19.81 -10.76
CA TYR A 186 -26.70 20.97 -11.07
C TYR A 186 -25.46 20.96 -10.20
N ILE A 187 -24.27 20.90 -10.81
CA ILE A 187 -22.99 20.89 -10.14
C ILE A 187 -22.19 22.16 -10.37
N LYS A 188 -21.31 22.48 -9.42
CA LYS A 188 -20.44 23.65 -9.45
C LYS A 188 -18.99 23.21 -9.57
N SER A 189 -18.15 24.11 -10.12
CA SER A 189 -16.71 23.89 -10.14
C SER A 189 -16.18 23.54 -8.75
N GLY A 190 -15.46 22.41 -8.66
CA GLY A 190 -14.91 21.86 -7.43
C GLY A 190 -15.80 20.82 -6.74
N ASP A 191 -17.04 20.58 -7.20
CA ASP A 191 -17.89 19.53 -6.62
C ASP A 191 -17.33 18.14 -6.98
N ASP A 192 -17.29 17.25 -5.98
CA ASP A 192 -16.82 15.88 -6.12
C ASP A 192 -17.83 15.02 -6.89
N ILE A 193 -17.34 14.25 -7.84
CA ILE A 193 -18.13 13.37 -8.70
C ILE A 193 -17.94 11.91 -8.32
N VAL A 194 -16.69 11.46 -8.31
CA VAL A 194 -16.31 10.08 -8.04
C VAL A 194 -14.83 10.00 -7.75
N THR A 195 -14.41 9.08 -6.89
CA THR A 195 -12.98 8.77 -6.70
C THR A 195 -12.47 7.86 -7.82
N LEU A 196 -11.25 8.06 -8.29
CA LEU A 196 -10.56 7.19 -9.25
C LEU A 196 -9.27 6.70 -8.62
N GLN A 197 -9.03 5.40 -8.65
CA GLN A 197 -7.84 4.76 -8.10
C GLN A 197 -7.20 3.84 -9.13
N ALA A 198 -5.90 4.00 -9.36
CA ALA A 198 -5.11 3.04 -10.12
C ALA A 198 -4.79 1.83 -9.22
N LEU A 199 -5.18 0.63 -9.66
CA LEU A 199 -5.00 -0.61 -8.88
C LEU A 199 -3.81 -1.45 -9.38
N ASP A 200 -3.11 -1.02 -10.41
CA ASP A 200 -1.97 -1.74 -11.00
C ASP A 200 -0.77 -1.75 -10.05
N GLU A 201 -0.56 -0.66 -9.31
CA GLU A 201 0.50 -0.52 -8.31
C GLU A 201 -0.12 -0.11 -6.98
N LEU A 202 0.14 -0.95 -5.95
CA LEU A 202 -0.37 -0.71 -4.60
C LEU A 202 0.79 -0.52 -3.62
N LEU A 203 0.67 0.46 -2.76
CA LEU A 203 1.56 0.69 -1.62
C LEU A 203 0.97 0.05 -0.37
N ILE A 204 1.81 -0.66 0.38
CA ILE A 204 1.45 -1.18 1.69
C ILE A 204 2.24 -0.39 2.73
N GLU A 205 1.54 0.36 3.55
CA GLU A 205 2.10 1.10 4.68
C GLU A 205 1.84 0.30 5.96
N PHE A 206 2.89 -0.16 6.62
CA PHE A 206 2.78 -0.91 7.87
C PHE A 206 3.84 -0.45 8.86
N SER A 207 3.52 -0.56 10.16
CA SER A 207 4.44 -0.26 11.25
C SER A 207 4.94 -1.55 11.88
N VAL A 208 6.25 -1.63 12.06
CA VAL A 208 6.93 -2.72 12.75
C VAL A 208 7.37 -2.20 14.12
N PRO A 209 7.14 -2.93 15.23
CA PRO A 209 7.56 -2.53 16.58
C PRO A 209 9.08 -2.55 16.75
#